data_7bbfa2ad99d3e6187eda417f88ba8d8e
#
_entry.id   7bbfa2ad99d3e6187eda417f88ba8d8e
#
_cell.length_a   1.000
_cell.length_b   1.000
_cell.length_c   1.000
_cell.angle_alpha   90.00
_cell.angle_beta   90.00
_cell.angle_gamma   90.00
#
_symmetry.space_group_name_H-M   'P 1'
#
loop_
_entity.id
_entity.type
_entity.pdbx_description
1 polymer ?
#
loop_
_entity_poly.entity_id
_entity_poly.type
_entity_poly.pdbx_seq_one_letter_code
_entity_poly.pdbx_strand_id
1 'polypeptide(L)'
;MNSHQFTKQIRHFKPSEFSEWIGYGHPKLFCSLDEFRRILGCRIFPSPAPGALARFDWSDRKSQHFCDYQGPRLSKAVDVFPDCQIEHAFIMAMCSQLFGGVGVYFDTFYNGKKWPMLHLDIRDIEDVTLIWFRHQHNDYRYPQYCHKDMRLLISLFGRQYDPK
;
A
#
# COMPACT_ATOMS: atom_id res chain seq x y z
N MET A 1 -4.19 -15.86 8.28
CA MET A 1 -3.30 -16.85 7.61
C MET A 1 -2.16 -17.17 8.55
N ASN A 2 -1.80 -18.43 8.76
CA ASN A 2 -0.59 -18.76 9.53
C ASN A 2 0.65 -18.87 8.60
N SER A 3 1.86 -18.91 9.19
CA SER A 3 3.10 -18.92 8.41
C SER A 3 3.23 -20.08 7.43
N HIS A 4 2.66 -21.27 7.77
CA HIS A 4 2.67 -22.43 6.89
C HIS A 4 1.74 -22.26 5.68
N GLN A 5 0.56 -21.71 5.86
CA GLN A 5 -0.36 -21.37 4.76
C GLN A 5 0.22 -20.27 3.87
N PHE A 6 0.89 -19.29 4.48
CA PHE A 6 1.58 -18.23 3.76
C PHE A 6 2.62 -18.80 2.79
N THR A 7 3.54 -19.62 3.26
CA THR A 7 4.61 -20.21 2.42
C THR A 7 4.10 -21.12 1.29
N LYS A 8 2.90 -21.68 1.41
CA LYS A 8 2.30 -22.46 0.31
C LYS A 8 1.71 -21.59 -0.81
N GLN A 9 1.22 -20.41 -0.50
CA GLN A 9 0.46 -19.56 -1.43
C GLN A 9 1.28 -18.38 -1.95
N ILE A 10 2.22 -17.88 -1.16
CA ILE A 10 3.01 -16.68 -1.45
C ILE A 10 4.42 -17.11 -1.88
N ARG A 11 4.88 -16.62 -3.03
CA ARG A 11 6.14 -17.02 -3.67
C ARG A 11 7.21 -15.95 -3.64
N HIS A 12 6.80 -14.69 -3.67
CA HIS A 12 7.69 -13.55 -3.82
C HIS A 12 7.99 -12.84 -2.50
N PHE A 13 7.26 -13.15 -1.42
CA PHE A 13 7.51 -12.66 -0.07
C PHE A 13 7.86 -13.78 0.89
N LYS A 14 8.67 -13.45 1.91
CA LYS A 14 8.92 -14.31 3.06
C LYS A 14 8.01 -13.92 4.22
N PRO A 15 7.57 -14.85 5.08
CA PRO A 15 6.80 -14.50 6.28
C PRO A 15 7.48 -13.45 7.16
N SER A 16 8.82 -13.47 7.25
CA SER A 16 9.62 -12.54 8.03
C SER A 16 9.53 -11.08 7.56
N GLU A 17 9.11 -10.83 6.31
CA GLU A 17 8.92 -9.46 5.79
C GLU A 17 7.67 -8.79 6.39
N PHE A 18 6.75 -9.58 6.96
CA PHE A 18 5.52 -9.10 7.61
C PHE A 18 5.57 -9.25 9.14
N SER A 19 6.64 -9.83 9.69
CA SER A 19 6.82 -10.06 11.13
C SER A 19 5.61 -10.75 11.78
N GLU A 20 5.21 -10.33 12.96
CA GLU A 20 4.05 -10.82 13.71
C GLU A 20 2.70 -10.47 13.07
N TRP A 21 2.67 -9.50 12.16
CA TRP A 21 1.46 -8.99 11.53
C TRP A 21 0.83 -9.95 10.51
N ILE A 22 1.52 -11.01 10.12
CA ILE A 22 1.04 -11.99 9.12
C ILE A 22 -0.31 -12.63 9.51
N GLY A 23 -0.57 -12.76 10.82
CA GLY A 23 -1.84 -13.30 11.35
C GLY A 23 -3.04 -12.36 11.20
N TYR A 24 -2.81 -11.07 11.00
CA TYR A 24 -3.83 -10.03 11.00
C TYR A 24 -4.23 -9.55 9.60
N GLY A 25 -3.44 -9.87 8.58
CA GLY A 25 -3.74 -9.50 7.20
C GLY A 25 -4.70 -10.48 6.53
N HIS A 26 -5.59 -9.97 5.70
CA HIS A 26 -6.51 -10.79 4.92
C HIS A 26 -5.74 -11.62 3.88
N PRO A 27 -6.03 -12.92 3.70
CA PRO A 27 -5.32 -13.78 2.74
C PRO A 27 -5.27 -13.23 1.31
N LYS A 28 -6.37 -12.68 0.81
CA LYS A 28 -6.45 -12.04 -0.50
C LYS A 28 -5.47 -10.86 -0.62
N LEU A 29 -5.24 -10.08 0.45
CA LEU A 29 -4.28 -8.99 0.43
C LEU A 29 -2.86 -9.50 0.15
N PHE A 30 -2.44 -10.55 0.83
CA PHE A 30 -1.11 -11.15 0.59
C PHE A 30 -0.97 -11.73 -0.81
N CYS A 31 -2.02 -12.40 -1.32
CA CYS A 31 -2.02 -12.90 -2.70
C CYS A 31 -1.93 -11.75 -3.72
N SER A 32 -2.69 -10.67 -3.52
CA SER A 32 -2.63 -9.48 -4.38
C SER A 32 -1.26 -8.81 -4.35
N LEU A 33 -0.63 -8.72 -3.17
CA LEU A 33 0.73 -8.19 -3.02
C LEU A 33 1.77 -9.05 -3.72
N ASP A 34 1.67 -10.37 -3.58
CA ASP A 34 2.61 -11.32 -4.19
C ASP A 34 2.56 -11.22 -5.72
N GLU A 35 1.37 -11.18 -6.28
CA GLU A 35 1.15 -10.98 -7.70
C GLU A 35 1.60 -9.60 -8.15
N PHE A 36 1.33 -8.55 -7.36
CA PHE A 36 1.80 -7.20 -7.66
C PHE A 36 3.33 -7.12 -7.70
N ARG A 37 4.03 -7.71 -6.72
CA ARG A 37 5.51 -7.78 -6.72
C ARG A 37 6.03 -8.50 -7.97
N ARG A 38 5.34 -9.57 -8.40
CA ARG A 38 5.68 -10.31 -9.61
C ARG A 38 5.57 -9.45 -10.88
N ILE A 39 4.44 -8.77 -11.07
CA ILE A 39 4.19 -7.95 -12.28
C ILE A 39 5.02 -6.66 -12.28
N LEU A 40 5.30 -6.07 -11.12
CA LEU A 40 6.11 -4.87 -10.99
C LEU A 40 7.59 -5.14 -11.30
N GLY A 41 8.05 -6.37 -11.10
CA GLY A 41 9.42 -6.77 -11.40
C GLY A 41 10.50 -6.19 -10.49
N CYS A 42 10.12 -5.50 -9.41
CA CYS A 42 11.04 -4.96 -8.42
C CYS A 42 10.64 -5.36 -6.99
N ARG A 43 11.54 -5.13 -6.02
CA ARG A 43 11.23 -5.38 -4.62
C ARG A 43 10.18 -4.41 -4.10
N ILE A 44 9.37 -4.90 -3.20
CA ILE A 44 8.42 -4.10 -2.42
C ILE A 44 8.68 -4.44 -0.96
N PHE A 45 8.94 -3.43 -0.14
CA PHE A 45 9.19 -3.60 1.29
C PHE A 45 7.93 -3.21 2.07
N PRO A 46 7.28 -4.13 2.80
CA PRO A 46 6.25 -3.75 3.74
C PRO A 46 6.80 -2.73 4.74
N SER A 47 6.03 -1.69 5.01
CA SER A 47 6.44 -0.67 5.98
C SER A 47 6.55 -1.27 7.37
N PRO A 48 7.65 -1.04 8.10
CA PRO A 48 7.81 -1.50 9.47
C PRO A 48 7.05 -0.62 10.49
N ALA A 49 6.43 0.46 10.02
CA ALA A 49 5.75 1.40 10.91
C ALA A 49 4.54 0.73 11.59
N PRO A 50 4.30 1.00 12.89
CA PRO A 50 3.10 0.54 13.56
C PRO A 50 1.84 0.96 12.79
N GLY A 51 0.91 0.02 12.60
CA GLY A 51 -0.34 0.26 11.88
C GLY A 51 -0.24 0.27 10.35
N ALA A 52 0.93 -0.01 9.77
CA ALA A 52 1.11 -0.08 8.31
C ALA A 52 0.45 -1.32 7.68
N LEU A 53 0.25 -2.40 8.43
CA LEU A 53 -0.53 -3.57 8.01
C LEU A 53 -1.81 -3.72 8.85
N ALA A 54 -1.73 -3.55 10.16
CA ALA A 54 -2.85 -3.80 11.06
C ALA A 54 -3.00 -2.68 12.11
N ARG A 55 -4.25 -2.27 12.39
CA ARG A 55 -4.61 -1.29 13.42
C ARG A 55 -5.72 -1.84 14.27
N PHE A 56 -5.59 -1.70 15.59
CA PHE A 56 -6.55 -2.21 16.57
C PHE A 56 -7.36 -1.10 17.25
N ASP A 57 -7.00 0.17 17.05
CA ASP A 57 -7.73 1.27 17.66
C ASP A 57 -9.10 1.41 17.02
N TRP A 58 -10.15 1.36 17.83
CA TRP A 58 -11.54 1.49 17.40
C TRP A 58 -11.83 2.83 16.69
N SER A 59 -11.06 3.87 16.95
CA SER A 59 -11.14 5.14 16.22
C SER A 59 -10.82 4.97 14.72
N ASP A 60 -10.02 3.97 14.39
CA ASP A 60 -9.63 3.63 13.01
C ASP A 60 -10.58 2.64 12.30
N ARG A 61 -11.73 2.30 12.88
CA ARG A 61 -12.64 1.26 12.37
C ARG A 61 -13.12 1.45 10.92
N LYS A 62 -13.01 2.67 10.37
CA LYS A 62 -13.31 2.98 8.97
C LYS A 62 -12.11 2.75 8.05
N SER A 63 -10.91 2.61 8.60
CA SER A 63 -9.70 2.33 7.84
C SER A 63 -9.70 0.91 7.31
N GLN A 64 -9.13 0.69 6.14
CA GLN A 64 -8.87 -0.66 5.61
C GLN A 64 -7.75 -1.39 6.37
N HIS A 65 -6.92 -0.67 7.13
CA HIS A 65 -5.93 -1.26 8.07
C HIS A 65 -6.57 -1.79 9.35
N PHE A 66 -7.80 -1.41 9.67
CA PHE A 66 -8.42 -1.85 10.92
C PHE A 66 -8.70 -3.35 10.91
N CYS A 67 -8.33 -4.01 11.99
CA CYS A 67 -8.65 -5.41 12.26
C CYS A 67 -8.98 -5.60 13.74
N ASP A 68 -9.67 -6.69 14.06
CA ASP A 68 -9.96 -7.03 15.44
C ASP A 68 -8.76 -7.74 16.08
N TYR A 69 -8.42 -7.34 17.29
CA TYR A 69 -7.48 -8.12 18.10
C TYR A 69 -8.19 -9.43 18.53
N GLN A 70 -7.71 -10.56 18.00
CA GLN A 70 -8.33 -11.89 18.20
C GLN A 70 -9.77 -12.04 17.68
N GLY A 71 -10.25 -11.15 16.82
CA GLY A 71 -11.57 -11.22 16.20
C GLY A 71 -11.53 -11.67 14.72
N PRO A 72 -12.69 -11.76 14.07
CA PRO A 72 -12.80 -12.26 12.70
C PRO A 72 -12.38 -11.25 11.64
N ARG A 73 -12.34 -9.96 11.95
CA ARG A 73 -12.03 -8.91 10.99
C ARG A 73 -10.52 -8.82 10.79
N LEU A 74 -10.09 -9.02 9.55
CA LEU A 74 -8.70 -8.92 9.13
C LEU A 74 -8.45 -7.61 8.38
N SER A 75 -7.22 -7.09 8.49
CA SER A 75 -6.78 -5.93 7.73
C SER A 75 -6.83 -6.21 6.23
N LYS A 76 -7.39 -5.27 5.48
CA LYS A 76 -7.49 -5.30 4.02
C LYS A 76 -6.50 -4.35 3.34
N ALA A 77 -5.60 -3.73 4.09
CA ALA A 77 -4.64 -2.76 3.58
C ALA A 77 -3.22 -3.00 4.08
N VAL A 78 -2.27 -2.51 3.32
CA VAL A 78 -0.84 -2.49 3.67
C VAL A 78 -0.17 -1.26 3.06
N ASP A 79 0.77 -0.71 3.81
CA ASP A 79 1.66 0.34 3.34
C ASP A 79 3.00 -0.29 2.93
N VAL A 80 3.52 0.05 1.74
CA VAL A 80 4.72 -0.56 1.16
C VAL A 80 5.64 0.47 0.50
N PHE A 81 6.95 0.18 0.51
CA PHE A 81 7.97 0.96 -0.18
C PHE A 81 8.46 0.17 -1.42
N PRO A 82 8.13 0.60 -2.65
CA PRO A 82 8.65 -0.03 -3.86
C PRO A 82 10.11 0.36 -4.10
N ASP A 83 10.94 -0.61 -4.53
CA ASP A 83 12.34 -0.42 -4.91
C ASP A 83 12.46 -0.09 -6.40
N CYS A 84 11.64 0.85 -6.86
CA CYS A 84 11.64 1.40 -8.20
C CYS A 84 11.00 2.80 -8.18
N GLN A 85 10.87 3.41 -9.35
CA GLN A 85 10.22 4.71 -9.47
C GLN A 85 8.78 4.65 -8.96
N ILE A 86 8.45 5.54 -8.05
CA ILE A 86 7.12 5.53 -7.37
C ILE A 86 5.99 5.73 -8.36
N GLU A 87 6.18 6.56 -9.40
CA GLU A 87 5.20 6.77 -10.46
C GLU A 87 4.88 5.46 -11.19
N HIS A 88 5.92 4.71 -11.58
CA HIS A 88 5.78 3.41 -12.22
C HIS A 88 4.99 2.45 -11.32
N ALA A 89 5.39 2.32 -10.06
CA ALA A 89 4.70 1.47 -9.10
C ALA A 89 3.23 1.87 -8.88
N PHE A 90 2.95 3.18 -8.80
CA PHE A 90 1.60 3.70 -8.63
C PHE A 90 0.72 3.40 -9.85
N ILE A 91 1.22 3.65 -11.08
CA ILE A 91 0.50 3.35 -12.32
C ILE A 91 0.24 1.85 -12.46
N MET A 92 1.26 1.02 -12.18
CA MET A 92 1.10 -0.44 -12.21
C MET A 92 0.07 -0.93 -11.19
N ALA A 93 0.05 -0.37 -9.99
CA ALA A 93 -0.95 -0.72 -8.98
C ALA A 93 -2.38 -0.39 -9.44
N MET A 94 -2.59 0.80 -10.03
CA MET A 94 -3.89 1.20 -10.57
C MET A 94 -4.34 0.31 -11.74
N CYS A 95 -3.43 0.00 -12.66
CA CYS A 95 -3.76 -0.78 -13.86
C CYS A 95 -3.91 -2.29 -13.60
N SER A 96 -3.35 -2.79 -12.49
CA SER A 96 -3.35 -4.23 -12.18
C SER A 96 -4.71 -4.82 -11.84
N GLN A 97 -5.67 -3.99 -11.42
CA GLN A 97 -6.96 -4.40 -10.86
C GLN A 97 -6.86 -5.33 -9.62
N LEU A 98 -5.68 -5.40 -8.99
CA LEU A 98 -5.47 -6.18 -7.78
C LEU A 98 -5.96 -5.46 -6.52
N PHE A 99 -6.10 -4.13 -6.60
CA PHE A 99 -6.42 -3.25 -5.47
C PHE A 99 -7.61 -2.36 -5.80
N GLY A 100 -8.52 -2.24 -4.83
CA GLY A 100 -9.66 -1.33 -4.91
C GLY A 100 -9.33 0.09 -4.42
N GLY A 101 -8.21 0.24 -3.69
CA GLY A 101 -7.68 1.52 -3.27
C GLY A 101 -6.16 1.59 -3.42
N VAL A 102 -5.68 2.67 -4.04
CA VAL A 102 -4.25 2.94 -4.25
C VAL A 102 -3.93 4.38 -3.84
N GLY A 103 -3.11 4.53 -2.81
CA GLY A 103 -2.61 5.82 -2.34
C GLY A 103 -1.10 5.95 -2.55
N VAL A 104 -0.60 7.18 -2.77
CA VAL A 104 0.83 7.46 -2.75
C VAL A 104 1.14 8.57 -1.75
N TYR A 105 2.14 8.36 -0.89
CA TYR A 105 2.57 9.27 0.14
C TYR A 105 3.99 9.74 -0.14
N PHE A 106 4.16 11.04 -0.43
CA PHE A 106 5.44 11.65 -0.78
C PHE A 106 6.24 12.16 0.43
N ASP A 107 5.62 12.20 1.60
CA ASP A 107 6.17 12.72 2.85
C ASP A 107 6.69 11.64 3.81
N THR A 108 6.93 10.44 3.30
CA THR A 108 7.37 9.27 4.08
C THR A 108 8.86 9.07 4.04
N PHE A 109 9.36 8.30 5.03
CA PHE A 109 10.77 7.95 5.19
C PHE A 109 10.91 6.44 5.40
N TYR A 110 11.96 5.86 4.81
CA TYR A 110 12.35 4.49 5.02
C TYR A 110 13.85 4.43 5.31
N ASN A 111 14.25 3.80 6.41
CA ASN A 111 15.64 3.75 6.87
C ASN A 111 16.33 5.13 6.92
N GLY A 112 15.61 6.14 7.40
CA GLY A 112 16.12 7.52 7.55
C GLY A 112 16.21 8.33 6.26
N LYS A 113 15.86 7.75 5.12
CA LYS A 113 15.83 8.45 3.82
C LYS A 113 14.41 8.76 3.42
N LYS A 114 14.21 9.91 2.76
CA LYS A 114 12.93 10.23 2.16
C LYS A 114 12.64 9.21 1.04
N TRP A 115 11.56 8.47 1.21
CA TRP A 115 11.16 7.43 0.26
C TRP A 115 9.64 7.41 0.15
N PRO A 116 9.08 7.68 -1.02
CA PRO A 116 7.65 7.64 -1.22
C PRO A 116 7.09 6.23 -0.99
N MET A 117 5.89 6.16 -0.42
CA MET A 117 5.24 4.93 -0.01
C MET A 117 3.92 4.76 -0.75
N LEU A 118 3.57 3.53 -1.11
CA LEU A 118 2.23 3.18 -1.57
C LEU A 118 1.39 2.65 -0.41
N HIS A 119 0.15 3.11 -0.35
CA HIS A 119 -0.93 2.41 0.34
C HIS A 119 -1.68 1.57 -0.67
N LEU A 120 -1.87 0.30 -0.36
CA LEU A 120 -2.58 -0.67 -1.21
C LEU A 120 -3.67 -1.35 -0.39
N ASP A 121 -4.92 -1.34 -0.88
CA ASP A 121 -6.00 -2.04 -0.20
C ASP A 121 -6.92 -2.81 -1.16
N ILE A 122 -7.52 -3.87 -0.64
CA ILE A 122 -8.41 -4.78 -1.35
C ILE A 122 -9.89 -4.52 -1.05
N ARG A 123 -10.26 -3.23 -0.84
CA ARG A 123 -11.69 -2.89 -0.79
C ARG A 123 -12.38 -3.35 -2.07
N ASP A 124 -13.69 -3.54 -2.01
CA ASP A 124 -14.44 -3.90 -3.20
C ASP A 124 -14.34 -2.77 -4.23
N ILE A 125 -14.08 -3.15 -5.48
CA ILE A 125 -14.03 -2.23 -6.63
C ILE A 125 -15.45 -2.24 -7.20
N GLU A 126 -16.14 -1.11 -7.10
CA GLU A 126 -17.47 -0.97 -7.72
C GLU A 126 -17.31 -0.76 -9.24
N ASP A 127 -16.59 0.32 -9.65
CA ASP A 127 -16.33 0.62 -11.06
C ASP A 127 -14.87 0.98 -11.32
N VAL A 128 -14.24 1.76 -10.43
CA VAL A 128 -12.88 2.30 -10.60
C VAL A 128 -12.12 2.21 -9.29
N THR A 129 -10.84 1.87 -9.38
CA THR A 129 -9.92 1.95 -8.23
C THR A 129 -9.92 3.36 -7.64
N LEU A 130 -10.17 3.47 -6.32
CA LEU A 130 -10.07 4.74 -5.62
C LEU A 130 -8.59 5.14 -5.50
N ILE A 131 -8.24 6.31 -6.01
CA ILE A 131 -6.88 6.83 -5.94
C ILE A 131 -6.80 8.09 -5.09
N TRP A 132 -5.69 8.25 -4.37
CA TRP A 132 -5.36 9.47 -3.62
C TRP A 132 -3.85 9.64 -3.50
N PHE A 133 -3.45 10.85 -3.10
CA PHE A 133 -2.06 11.09 -2.71
C PHE A 133 -1.99 12.02 -1.50
N ARG A 134 -0.85 11.97 -0.83
CA ARG A 134 -0.49 12.87 0.26
C ARG A 134 0.93 13.38 0.01
N HIS A 135 1.11 14.70 -0.05
CA HIS A 135 2.41 15.32 -0.27
C HIS A 135 3.00 15.93 1.01
N GLN A 136 2.15 16.20 1.99
CA GLN A 136 2.50 16.65 3.34
C GLN A 136 1.50 16.11 4.36
N HIS A 137 1.89 16.05 5.62
CA HIS A 137 1.09 15.46 6.68
C HIS A 137 -0.34 16.02 6.71
N ASN A 138 -1.33 15.11 6.74
CA ASN A 138 -2.78 15.38 6.75
C ASN A 138 -3.36 16.06 5.49
N ASP A 139 -2.59 16.31 4.43
CA ASP A 139 -3.11 16.85 3.18
C ASP A 139 -3.36 15.75 2.14
N TYR A 140 -4.52 15.12 2.23
CA TYR A 140 -4.98 14.08 1.31
C TYR A 140 -5.70 14.71 0.12
N ARG A 141 -5.34 14.32 -1.10
CA ARG A 141 -5.90 14.79 -2.37
C ARG A 141 -6.41 13.61 -3.19
N TYR A 142 -7.48 13.84 -3.91
CA TYR A 142 -8.19 12.84 -4.70
C TYR A 142 -8.26 13.26 -6.18
N PRO A 143 -7.24 12.95 -6.99
CA PRO A 143 -7.09 13.49 -8.33
C PRO A 143 -8.22 13.11 -9.29
N GLN A 144 -8.91 11.98 -9.06
CA GLN A 144 -10.07 11.60 -9.86
C GLN A 144 -11.27 12.56 -9.71
N TYR A 145 -11.29 13.38 -8.64
CA TYR A 145 -12.38 14.33 -8.40
C TYR A 145 -11.98 15.81 -8.64
N CYS A 146 -10.69 16.09 -8.83
CA CYS A 146 -10.19 17.45 -8.94
C CYS A 146 -9.01 17.56 -9.92
N HIS A 147 -9.21 18.29 -11.02
CA HIS A 147 -8.16 18.49 -12.04
C HIS A 147 -6.89 19.20 -11.53
N LYS A 148 -7.01 20.08 -10.53
CA LYS A 148 -5.85 20.73 -9.89
C LYS A 148 -5.02 19.71 -9.11
N ASP A 149 -5.67 18.75 -8.47
CA ASP A 149 -5.00 17.67 -7.74
C ASP A 149 -4.26 16.72 -8.71
N MET A 150 -4.82 16.46 -9.89
CA MET A 150 -4.13 15.69 -10.93
C MET A 150 -2.84 16.38 -11.40
N ARG A 151 -2.90 17.71 -11.65
CA ARG A 151 -1.70 18.48 -12.03
C ARG A 151 -0.64 18.47 -10.93
N LEU A 152 -1.06 18.59 -9.67
CA LEU A 152 -0.15 18.51 -8.53
C LEU A 152 0.52 17.12 -8.44
N LEU A 153 -0.24 16.04 -8.57
CA LEU A 153 0.29 14.67 -8.57
C LEU A 153 1.35 14.46 -9.65
N ILE A 154 1.08 14.88 -10.88
CA ILE A 154 2.05 14.82 -11.99
C ILE A 154 3.33 15.61 -11.66
N SER A 155 3.19 16.81 -11.09
CA SER A 155 4.32 17.64 -10.68
C SER A 155 5.15 16.99 -9.57
N LEU A 156 4.53 16.25 -8.64
CA LEU A 156 5.22 15.54 -7.56
C LEU A 156 6.01 14.35 -8.10
N PHE A 157 5.49 13.61 -9.06
CA PHE A 157 6.23 12.56 -9.75
C PHE A 157 7.46 13.15 -10.47
N GLY A 158 7.28 14.23 -11.23
CA GLY A 158 8.39 14.87 -11.96
C GLY A 158 9.55 15.34 -11.07
N ARG A 159 9.29 15.77 -9.84
CA ARG A 159 10.33 16.19 -8.87
C ARG A 159 11.19 15.02 -8.34
N GLN A 160 10.71 13.80 -8.46
CA GLN A 160 11.47 12.60 -8.04
C GLN A 160 12.59 12.26 -9.03
N TYR A 161 12.57 12.83 -10.24
CA TYR A 161 13.53 12.57 -11.31
C TYR A 161 14.63 13.63 -11.44
N ASP A 162 14.71 14.61 -10.52
CA ASP A 162 15.80 15.58 -10.51
C ASP A 162 17.04 14.95 -9.82
N PRO A 163 18.02 14.43 -10.61
CA PRO A 163 19.25 13.87 -10.08
C PRO A 163 20.14 15.04 -9.64
N LYS A 164 20.08 15.42 -8.38
CA LYS A 164 21.13 16.25 -7.75
C LYS A 164 22.11 15.37 -7.05
#